data_20b70a8d70f77bb32911327006aaacb0
#
_entry.id   20b70a8d70f77bb32911327006aaacb0
#
_cell.length_a   1.000
_cell.length_b   1.000
_cell.length_c   1.000
_cell.angle_alpha   90.00
_cell.angle_beta   90.00
_cell.angle_gamma   90.00
#
_symmetry.space_group_name_H-M   'P 1'
#
loop_
_entity.id
_entity.type
_entity.pdbx_description
1 polymer ?
#
loop_
_entity_poly.entity_id
_entity_poly.type
_entity_poly.pdbx_seq_one_letter_code
_entity_poly.pdbx_strand_id
1 'polypeptide(L)'
;GARGANGVVLVTTKQAKAGKYTVTYDGFYGLQNVQRMPEMLDAKQYMDAQSMLTVNAGGAPIDWANVLNSDLYNSIMDGSFKGTNWLDAIRNQNAPYQNHAVNVVGGSDRTKMSMGISNTSQEGIFGYPVQSKYNRTTVRINSDHVILRKGNLDIISLGQNMTYTYSTKSGIGIGNHYWNDIFNMLVANPILPMYNEAGEYTDYDETEATGLWALD
;
A
#
# COMPACT_ATOMS: atom_id res chain seq x y z
N GLY A 1 29.71 7.00 -25.71
CA GLY A 1 28.85 6.10 -26.43
C GLY A 1 27.37 6.45 -26.29
N ALA A 2 26.54 5.87 -27.16
CA ALA A 2 25.09 6.16 -27.27
C ALA A 2 24.26 5.97 -26.01
N ARG A 3 24.76 5.29 -25.00
CA ARG A 3 24.06 5.06 -23.69
C ARG A 3 24.11 6.26 -22.74
N GLY A 4 24.85 7.32 -23.08
CA GLY A 4 24.99 8.51 -22.24
C GLY A 4 24.29 9.76 -22.80
N ALA A 5 23.46 9.63 -23.85
CA ALA A 5 22.84 10.77 -24.55
C ALA A 5 21.93 11.63 -23.64
N ASN A 6 21.38 11.05 -22.57
CA ASN A 6 20.52 11.75 -21.61
C ASN A 6 21.24 12.16 -20.31
N GLY A 7 22.56 12.14 -20.30
CA GLY A 7 23.38 12.39 -19.13
C GLY A 7 23.63 11.15 -18.28
N VAL A 8 24.69 11.20 -17.47
CA VAL A 8 25.09 10.14 -16.56
C VAL A 8 25.20 10.71 -15.16
N VAL A 9 24.51 10.12 -14.19
CA VAL A 9 24.71 10.40 -12.77
C VAL A 9 25.62 9.33 -12.20
N LEU A 10 26.84 9.69 -11.88
CA LEU A 10 27.78 8.80 -11.20
C LEU A 10 27.60 8.92 -9.69
N VAL A 11 27.07 7.86 -9.07
CA VAL A 11 26.95 7.78 -7.61
C VAL A 11 28.13 6.98 -7.05
N THR A 12 29.03 7.66 -6.36
CA THR A 12 30.12 7.03 -5.61
C THR A 12 29.70 6.88 -4.16
N THR A 13 29.49 5.65 -3.70
CA THR A 13 29.18 5.39 -2.30
C THR A 13 30.41 5.61 -1.41
N LYS A 14 30.20 6.02 -0.16
CA LYS A 14 31.28 6.14 0.81
C LYS A 14 31.92 4.76 1.03
N GLN A 15 33.21 4.69 0.78
CA GLN A 15 33.99 3.48 1.08
C GLN A 15 34.37 3.44 2.56
N ALA A 16 34.56 2.25 3.10
CA ALA A 16 35.07 2.06 4.44
C ALA A 16 36.49 2.65 4.55
N LYS A 17 36.75 3.35 5.65
CA LYS A 17 38.08 3.89 5.96
C LYS A 17 38.76 3.04 7.03
N ALA A 18 40.08 2.96 7.00
CA ALA A 18 40.85 2.42 8.09
C ALA A 18 40.56 3.22 9.39
N GLY A 19 40.33 2.52 10.49
CA GLY A 19 40.01 3.12 11.77
C GLY A 19 39.25 2.16 12.68
N LYS A 20 38.87 2.63 13.85
CA LYS A 20 38.07 1.90 14.82
C LYS A 20 36.70 1.55 14.19
N TYR A 21 36.18 0.41 14.53
CA TYR A 21 34.83 0.04 14.17
C TYR A 21 33.82 0.98 14.81
N THR A 22 32.94 1.48 13.98
CA THR A 22 31.82 2.34 14.39
C THR A 22 30.53 1.64 14.02
N VAL A 23 29.61 1.56 14.96
CA VAL A 23 28.27 1.06 14.76
C VAL A 23 27.32 2.24 14.79
N THR A 24 26.47 2.34 13.77
CA THR A 24 25.41 3.33 13.71
C THR A 24 24.06 2.64 13.59
N TYR A 25 23.07 3.20 14.26
CA TYR A 25 21.68 2.82 14.11
C TYR A 25 20.89 4.03 13.65
N ASP A 26 20.11 3.83 12.59
CA ASP A 26 19.15 4.79 12.06
C ASP A 26 17.78 4.14 12.03
N GLY A 27 16.77 4.80 12.56
CA GLY A 27 15.44 4.27 12.56
C GLY A 27 14.37 5.33 12.70
N PHE A 28 13.22 5.06 12.14
CA PHE A 28 12.02 5.84 12.38
C PHE A 28 10.78 4.95 12.42
N TYR A 29 9.76 5.44 13.09
CA TYR A 29 8.42 4.90 13.11
C TYR A 29 7.44 6.05 12.86
N GLY A 30 6.49 5.84 11.98
CA GLY A 30 5.47 6.83 11.64
C GLY A 30 4.12 6.16 11.39
N LEU A 31 3.08 6.97 11.42
CA LEU A 31 1.71 6.58 11.10
C LEU A 31 1.25 7.34 9.87
N GLN A 32 0.68 6.62 8.92
CA GLN A 32 0.19 7.19 7.67
C GLN A 32 -1.33 7.21 7.67
N ASN A 33 -1.89 8.30 7.19
CA ASN A 33 -3.32 8.46 7.02
C ASN A 33 -3.61 9.09 5.66
N VAL A 34 -4.79 8.79 5.10
CA VAL A 34 -5.28 9.52 3.93
C VAL A 34 -5.57 10.95 4.34
N GLN A 35 -4.94 11.91 3.69
CA GLN A 35 -5.09 13.33 4.01
C GLN A 35 -6.47 13.86 3.62
N ARG A 36 -7.02 13.39 2.50
CA ARG A 36 -8.32 13.81 1.99
C ARG A 36 -9.00 12.66 1.28
N MET A 37 -10.24 12.40 1.66
CA MET A 37 -11.13 11.47 0.98
C MET A 37 -12.07 12.25 0.06
N PRO A 38 -12.46 11.70 -1.10
CA PRO A 38 -13.56 12.24 -1.88
C PRO A 38 -14.87 12.13 -1.08
N GLU A 39 -15.76 13.07 -1.28
CA GLU A 39 -17.12 12.97 -0.77
C GLU A 39 -17.88 11.95 -1.62
N MET A 40 -18.42 10.92 -0.97
CA MET A 40 -19.22 9.89 -1.59
C MET A 40 -20.70 10.21 -1.43
N LEU A 41 -21.50 9.81 -2.41
CA LEU A 41 -22.95 9.91 -2.30
C LEU A 41 -23.44 8.99 -1.17
N ASP A 42 -24.38 9.46 -0.39
CA ASP A 42 -25.16 8.60 0.50
C ASP A 42 -26.22 7.80 -0.29
N ALA A 43 -26.89 6.85 0.37
CA ALA A 43 -27.87 5.99 -0.29
C ALA A 43 -28.99 6.80 -0.96
N LYS A 44 -29.54 7.82 -0.28
CA LYS A 44 -30.59 8.65 -0.82
C LYS A 44 -30.14 9.49 -2.00
N GLN A 45 -28.97 10.14 -1.89
CA GLN A 45 -28.38 10.92 -2.98
C GLN A 45 -28.08 10.04 -4.21
N TYR A 46 -27.64 8.80 -3.97
CA TYR A 46 -27.44 7.83 -5.05
C TYR A 46 -28.76 7.47 -5.76
N MET A 47 -29.82 7.18 -4.99
CA MET A 47 -31.15 6.90 -5.54
C MET A 47 -31.66 8.07 -6.39
N ASP A 48 -31.53 9.29 -5.91
CA ASP A 48 -31.91 10.52 -6.61
C ASP A 48 -31.09 10.69 -7.90
N ALA A 49 -29.77 10.49 -7.84
CA ALA A 49 -28.87 10.58 -8.99
C ALA A 49 -29.21 9.53 -10.07
N GLN A 50 -29.45 8.28 -9.69
CA GLN A 50 -29.83 7.21 -10.61
C GLN A 50 -31.18 7.48 -11.28
N SER A 51 -32.18 7.95 -10.52
CA SER A 51 -33.48 8.34 -11.06
C SER A 51 -33.35 9.51 -12.06
N MET A 52 -32.49 10.50 -11.74
CA MET A 52 -32.23 11.61 -12.65
C MET A 52 -31.54 11.15 -13.95
N LEU A 53 -30.56 10.24 -13.84
CA LEU A 53 -29.90 9.66 -15.03
C LEU A 53 -30.88 8.93 -15.92
N THR A 54 -31.80 8.14 -15.35
CA THR A 54 -32.82 7.38 -16.09
C THR A 54 -33.77 8.35 -16.83
N VAL A 55 -34.23 9.41 -16.16
CA VAL A 55 -35.09 10.45 -16.76
C VAL A 55 -34.36 11.19 -17.90
N ASN A 56 -33.10 11.55 -17.70
CA ASN A 56 -32.29 12.21 -18.72
C ASN A 56 -32.03 11.32 -19.95
N ALA A 57 -32.08 10.00 -19.77
CA ALA A 57 -32.01 9.03 -20.84
C ALA A 57 -33.36 8.76 -21.55
N GLY A 58 -34.42 9.49 -21.14
CA GLY A 58 -35.78 9.36 -21.71
C GLY A 58 -36.65 8.29 -21.04
N GLY A 59 -36.22 7.73 -19.93
CA GLY A 59 -37.00 6.77 -19.13
C GLY A 59 -37.85 7.43 -18.06
N ALA A 60 -38.62 6.61 -17.32
CA ALA A 60 -39.32 7.04 -16.12
C ALA A 60 -38.39 7.05 -14.89
N PRO A 61 -38.68 7.86 -13.85
CA PRO A 61 -37.97 7.74 -12.57
C PRO A 61 -38.06 6.33 -12.02
N ILE A 62 -36.97 5.89 -11.36
CA ILE A 62 -36.93 4.56 -10.75
C ILE A 62 -37.88 4.52 -9.54
N ASP A 63 -38.76 3.52 -9.52
CA ASP A 63 -39.65 3.28 -8.37
C ASP A 63 -38.91 2.43 -7.32
N TRP A 64 -38.12 3.11 -6.51
CA TRP A 64 -37.28 2.45 -5.51
C TRP A 64 -38.06 1.68 -4.45
N ALA A 65 -39.33 2.03 -4.17
CA ALA A 65 -40.16 1.29 -3.25
C ALA A 65 -40.51 -0.11 -3.75
N ASN A 66 -40.51 -0.29 -5.09
CA ASN A 66 -40.74 -1.59 -5.72
C ASN A 66 -39.42 -2.33 -6.06
N VAL A 67 -38.28 -1.62 -6.09
CA VAL A 67 -36.97 -2.21 -6.38
C VAL A 67 -36.32 -2.77 -5.12
N LEU A 68 -36.42 -2.07 -4.01
CA LEU A 68 -35.82 -2.45 -2.72
C LEU A 68 -36.83 -3.18 -1.84
N ASN A 69 -36.34 -4.03 -0.95
CA ASN A 69 -37.19 -4.52 0.11
C ASN A 69 -37.69 -3.35 0.99
N SER A 70 -38.87 -3.52 1.61
CA SER A 70 -39.54 -2.44 2.34
C SER A 70 -38.72 -1.92 3.53
N ASP A 71 -37.99 -2.78 4.21
CA ASP A 71 -37.25 -2.41 5.41
C ASP A 71 -36.03 -1.57 5.05
N LEU A 72 -35.28 -1.96 4.02
CA LEU A 72 -34.16 -1.19 3.49
C LEU A 72 -34.64 0.16 2.93
N TYR A 73 -35.71 0.18 2.12
CA TYR A 73 -36.28 1.40 1.58
C TYR A 73 -36.69 2.38 2.71
N ASN A 74 -37.44 1.90 3.70
CA ASN A 74 -37.86 2.71 4.81
C ASN A 74 -36.69 3.26 5.63
N SER A 75 -35.67 2.45 5.89
CA SER A 75 -34.48 2.86 6.64
C SER A 75 -33.65 3.94 5.92
N ILE A 76 -33.64 3.91 4.58
CA ILE A 76 -33.00 4.99 3.78
C ILE A 76 -33.87 6.26 3.86
N MET A 77 -35.19 6.12 3.72
CA MET A 77 -36.09 7.28 3.68
C MET A 77 -36.24 7.99 5.03
N ASP A 78 -36.19 7.27 6.14
CA ASP A 78 -36.19 7.84 7.48
C ASP A 78 -34.82 8.30 7.99
N GLY A 79 -33.73 7.95 7.22
CA GLY A 79 -32.36 8.35 7.50
C GLY A 79 -31.66 7.51 8.57
N SER A 80 -32.23 6.39 9.01
CA SER A 80 -31.59 5.45 9.94
C SER A 80 -30.45 4.70 9.26
N PHE A 81 -30.55 4.45 7.94
CA PHE A 81 -29.46 3.95 7.12
C PHE A 81 -29.05 4.99 6.06
N LYS A 82 -27.87 5.55 6.21
CA LYS A 82 -27.32 6.55 5.27
C LYS A 82 -26.60 5.96 4.08
N GLY A 83 -26.44 4.65 4.05
CA GLY A 83 -25.66 3.95 3.04
C GLY A 83 -24.26 3.58 3.49
N THR A 84 -23.62 2.72 2.73
CA THR A 84 -22.25 2.26 2.98
C THR A 84 -21.25 3.12 2.19
N ASN A 85 -20.32 3.76 2.89
CA ASN A 85 -19.17 4.37 2.27
C ASN A 85 -18.07 3.32 2.09
N TRP A 86 -18.10 2.63 0.96
CA TRP A 86 -17.20 1.52 0.66
C TRP A 86 -15.74 1.92 0.65
N LEU A 87 -15.42 3.13 0.18
CA LEU A 87 -14.05 3.61 0.17
C LEU A 87 -13.52 3.85 1.59
N ASP A 88 -14.38 4.35 2.50
CA ASP A 88 -14.01 4.51 3.91
C ASP A 88 -13.91 3.16 4.64
N ALA A 89 -14.70 2.19 4.23
CA ALA A 89 -14.70 0.84 4.78
C ALA A 89 -13.36 0.11 4.62
N ILE A 90 -12.70 0.32 3.47
CA ILE A 90 -11.37 -0.28 3.22
C ILE A 90 -10.20 0.60 3.66
N ARG A 91 -10.48 1.76 4.27
CA ARG A 91 -9.45 2.67 4.74
C ARG A 91 -8.74 2.13 5.97
N ASN A 92 -7.42 2.07 5.91
CA ASN A 92 -6.59 1.75 7.06
C ASN A 92 -6.14 3.05 7.74
N GLN A 93 -6.65 3.30 8.93
CA GLN A 93 -6.26 4.47 9.72
C GLN A 93 -5.01 4.15 10.53
N ASN A 94 -4.11 5.15 10.62
CA ASN A 94 -2.86 5.03 11.35
C ASN A 94 -1.98 3.86 10.85
N ALA A 95 -1.94 3.67 9.53
CA ALA A 95 -1.13 2.63 8.90
C ALA A 95 0.35 2.80 9.27
N PRO A 96 0.98 1.83 9.94
CA PRO A 96 2.36 1.97 10.38
C PRO A 96 3.33 1.93 9.21
N TYR A 97 4.34 2.80 9.30
CA TYR A 97 5.50 2.83 8.43
C TYR A 97 6.76 2.96 9.26
N GLN A 98 7.66 2.01 9.13
CA GLN A 98 8.89 1.98 9.91
C GLN A 98 10.09 1.55 9.06
N ASN A 99 11.24 2.08 9.43
CA ASN A 99 12.52 1.66 8.88
C ASN A 99 13.54 1.60 10.00
N HIS A 100 14.34 0.55 9.99
CA HIS A 100 15.42 0.34 10.94
C HIS A 100 16.66 -0.10 10.19
N ALA A 101 17.78 0.53 10.43
CA ALA A 101 19.05 0.21 9.80
C ALA A 101 20.19 0.21 10.83
N VAL A 102 21.00 -0.82 10.78
CA VAL A 102 22.25 -0.92 11.54
C VAL A 102 23.39 -1.00 10.55
N ASN A 103 24.39 -0.17 10.73
CA ASN A 103 25.60 -0.18 9.92
C ASN A 103 26.83 -0.29 10.79
N VAL A 104 27.80 -1.09 10.35
CA VAL A 104 29.09 -1.27 10.97
C VAL A 104 30.15 -0.90 9.94
N VAL A 105 31.01 0.06 10.26
CA VAL A 105 32.07 0.54 9.38
C VAL A 105 33.37 0.57 10.17
N GLY A 106 34.44 0.07 9.58
CA GLY A 106 35.76 0.13 10.20
C GLY A 106 36.79 -0.71 9.48
N GLY A 107 37.95 -0.87 10.08
CA GLY A 107 38.99 -1.71 9.53
C GLY A 107 40.39 -1.26 9.91
N SER A 108 41.36 -1.90 9.29
CA SER A 108 42.80 -1.62 9.42
C SER A 108 43.37 -1.14 8.08
N ASP A 109 44.70 -0.95 8.05
CA ASP A 109 45.39 -0.65 6.79
C ASP A 109 45.31 -1.76 5.75
N ARG A 110 45.01 -2.99 6.17
CA ARG A 110 44.91 -4.16 5.28
C ARG A 110 43.49 -4.61 5.04
N THR A 111 42.57 -4.28 5.93
CA THR A 111 41.19 -4.73 5.81
C THR A 111 40.28 -3.57 6.14
N LYS A 112 39.42 -3.23 5.22
CA LYS A 112 38.38 -2.22 5.42
C LYS A 112 37.04 -2.88 5.13
N MET A 113 36.05 -2.65 5.97
CA MET A 113 34.73 -3.19 5.70
C MET A 113 33.61 -2.26 6.16
N SER A 114 32.52 -2.32 5.42
CA SER A 114 31.26 -1.71 5.73
C SER A 114 30.17 -2.76 5.58
N MET A 115 29.43 -3.01 6.64
CA MET A 115 28.31 -3.95 6.64
C MET A 115 27.08 -3.21 7.11
N GLY A 116 25.95 -3.51 6.51
CA GLY A 116 24.68 -2.93 6.89
C GLY A 116 23.54 -3.90 6.73
N ILE A 117 22.60 -3.86 7.66
CA ILE A 117 21.30 -4.50 7.56
C ILE A 117 20.23 -3.44 7.75
N SER A 118 19.24 -3.46 6.90
CA SER A 118 18.06 -2.60 7.05
C SER A 118 16.78 -3.37 6.83
N ASN A 119 15.76 -3.00 7.57
CA ASN A 119 14.40 -3.49 7.37
C ASN A 119 13.44 -2.31 7.21
N THR A 120 12.63 -2.36 6.17
CA THR A 120 11.53 -1.43 5.93
C THR A 120 10.24 -2.22 5.98
N SER A 121 9.29 -1.78 6.80
CA SER A 121 7.94 -2.33 6.89
C SER A 121 6.94 -1.21 6.72
N GLN A 122 5.97 -1.40 5.84
CA GLN A 122 4.93 -0.41 5.54
C GLN A 122 3.60 -1.11 5.37
N GLU A 123 2.57 -0.59 6.01
CA GLU A 123 1.18 -0.96 5.74
C GLU A 123 0.55 0.06 4.79
N GLY A 124 -0.35 -0.41 3.92
CA GLY A 124 -1.09 0.44 3.01
C GLY A 124 -2.16 1.23 3.74
N ILE A 125 -2.45 2.44 3.26
CA ILE A 125 -3.52 3.30 3.77
C ILE A 125 -4.91 2.85 3.31
N PHE A 126 -4.98 1.87 2.41
CA PHE A 126 -6.17 1.15 1.99
C PHE A 126 -5.93 -0.36 2.04
N GLY A 127 -7.04 -1.13 2.13
CA GLY A 127 -7.03 -2.58 2.12
C GLY A 127 -7.44 -3.23 3.43
N TYR A 128 -8.04 -2.48 4.36
CA TYR A 128 -8.66 -3.08 5.54
C TYR A 128 -9.87 -3.96 5.13
N PRO A 129 -10.09 -5.13 5.74
CA PRO A 129 -9.34 -5.77 6.82
C PRO A 129 -8.14 -6.61 6.37
N VAL A 130 -7.94 -6.83 5.07
CA VAL A 130 -6.89 -7.72 4.53
C VAL A 130 -5.48 -7.17 4.75
N GLN A 131 -5.35 -5.86 4.93
CA GLN A 131 -4.11 -5.11 5.17
C GLN A 131 -3.05 -5.29 4.08
N SER A 132 -2.94 -4.30 3.21
CA SER A 132 -1.81 -4.21 2.28
C SER A 132 -0.51 -4.04 3.05
N LYS A 133 0.48 -4.93 2.82
CA LYS A 133 1.77 -4.90 3.53
C LYS A 133 2.93 -5.00 2.56
N TYR A 134 3.95 -4.22 2.83
CA TYR A 134 5.25 -4.31 2.19
C TYR A 134 6.33 -4.46 3.24
N ASN A 135 7.15 -5.50 3.11
CA ASN A 135 8.30 -5.72 3.98
C ASN A 135 9.54 -5.96 3.12
N ARG A 136 10.64 -5.28 3.43
CA ARG A 136 11.90 -5.44 2.72
C ARG A 136 13.06 -5.45 3.70
N THR A 137 13.84 -6.51 3.64
CA THR A 137 15.12 -6.61 4.34
C THR A 137 16.27 -6.54 3.33
N THR A 138 17.23 -5.67 3.59
CA THR A 138 18.42 -5.52 2.74
C THR A 138 19.68 -5.71 3.59
N VAL A 139 20.55 -6.58 3.13
CA VAL A 139 21.89 -6.79 3.70
C VAL A 139 22.92 -6.29 2.67
N ARG A 140 23.86 -5.49 3.13
CA ARG A 140 24.95 -4.97 2.31
C ARG A 140 26.28 -5.30 2.97
N ILE A 141 27.21 -5.75 2.17
CA ILE A 141 28.58 -6.01 2.59
C ILE A 141 29.50 -5.41 1.54
N ASN A 142 30.38 -4.54 1.99
CA ASN A 142 31.43 -3.98 1.15
C ASN A 142 32.73 -4.12 1.94
N SER A 143 33.72 -4.76 1.35
CA SER A 143 35.00 -4.95 2.00
C SER A 143 36.15 -4.99 1.01
N ASP A 144 37.28 -4.44 1.43
CA ASP A 144 38.55 -4.46 0.73
C ASP A 144 39.63 -5.08 1.62
N HIS A 145 40.34 -6.05 1.08
CA HIS A 145 41.35 -6.81 1.78
C HIS A 145 42.65 -6.79 1.01
N VAL A 146 43.77 -6.42 1.65
CA VAL A 146 45.09 -6.59 1.12
C VAL A 146 45.62 -7.98 1.53
N ILE A 147 45.60 -8.91 0.59
CA ILE A 147 45.97 -10.30 0.82
C ILE A 147 47.51 -10.44 0.87
N LEU A 148 48.20 -9.79 -0.06
CA LEU A 148 49.66 -9.83 -0.12
C LEU A 148 50.22 -8.43 -0.29
N ARG A 149 51.11 -8.06 0.66
CA ARG A 149 51.84 -6.79 0.65
C ARG A 149 53.36 -7.08 0.74
N LYS A 150 54.14 -6.40 -0.09
CA LYS A 150 55.61 -6.41 -0.01
C LYS A 150 56.12 -5.01 0.16
N GLY A 151 56.67 -4.73 1.34
CA GLY A 151 57.03 -3.35 1.72
C GLY A 151 55.80 -2.48 1.75
N ASN A 152 55.80 -1.38 1.00
CA ASN A 152 54.69 -0.44 0.88
C ASN A 152 53.75 -0.71 -0.33
N LEU A 153 54.01 -1.80 -1.06
CA LEU A 153 53.24 -2.14 -2.26
C LEU A 153 52.25 -3.27 -1.99
N ASP A 154 50.97 -2.99 -2.24
CA ASP A 154 49.88 -3.96 -2.19
C ASP A 154 49.95 -4.80 -3.51
N ILE A 155 50.37 -6.05 -3.41
CA ILE A 155 50.54 -6.92 -4.58
C ILE A 155 49.23 -7.60 -4.95
N ILE A 156 48.49 -8.08 -3.95
CA ILE A 156 47.20 -8.72 -4.17
C ILE A 156 46.19 -8.08 -3.23
N SER A 157 45.12 -7.54 -3.81
CA SER A 157 43.98 -7.01 -3.08
C SER A 157 42.69 -7.68 -3.57
N LEU A 158 41.78 -7.95 -2.64
CA LEU A 158 40.48 -8.51 -2.92
C LEU A 158 39.40 -7.51 -2.46
N GLY A 159 38.60 -7.06 -3.40
CA GLY A 159 37.41 -6.26 -3.12
C GLY A 159 36.13 -7.09 -3.23
N GLN A 160 35.22 -6.93 -2.29
CA GLN A 160 33.92 -7.56 -2.30
C GLN A 160 32.84 -6.49 -2.14
N ASN A 161 31.83 -6.57 -3.00
CA ASN A 161 30.63 -5.75 -2.91
C ASN A 161 29.40 -6.63 -3.11
N MET A 162 28.61 -6.84 -2.07
CA MET A 162 27.42 -7.66 -2.10
C MET A 162 26.23 -6.89 -1.55
N THR A 163 25.11 -7.01 -2.24
CA THR A 163 23.80 -6.54 -1.73
C THR A 163 22.81 -7.69 -1.91
N TYR A 164 22.21 -8.10 -0.83
CA TYR A 164 21.09 -9.04 -0.84
C TYR A 164 19.84 -8.35 -0.39
N THR A 165 18.74 -8.49 -1.14
CA THR A 165 17.45 -7.92 -0.79
C THR A 165 16.39 -9.00 -0.88
N TYR A 166 15.63 -9.13 0.19
CA TYR A 166 14.42 -9.94 0.24
C TYR A 166 13.22 -9.05 0.52
N SER A 167 12.17 -9.17 -0.28
CA SER A 167 10.95 -8.39 -0.09
C SER A 167 9.71 -9.24 -0.29
N THR A 168 8.70 -8.96 0.53
CA THR A 168 7.36 -9.50 0.42
C THR A 168 6.37 -8.36 0.24
N LYS A 169 5.36 -8.59 -0.59
CA LYS A 169 4.25 -7.67 -0.79
C LYS A 169 2.96 -8.47 -0.78
N SER A 170 1.98 -8.01 -0.03
CA SER A 170 0.60 -8.48 -0.06
C SER A 170 -0.33 -7.27 -0.12
N GLY A 171 -1.57 -7.48 -0.49
CA GLY A 171 -2.55 -6.39 -0.45
C GLY A 171 -3.62 -6.53 -1.51
N ILE A 172 -4.39 -5.47 -1.63
CA ILE A 172 -5.50 -5.33 -2.58
C ILE A 172 -5.01 -5.26 -4.02
N GLY A 173 -5.89 -5.63 -4.95
CA GLY A 173 -5.66 -5.50 -6.37
C GLY A 173 -5.65 -4.04 -6.82
N ILE A 174 -4.60 -3.64 -7.53
CA ILE A 174 -4.48 -2.31 -8.16
C ILE A 174 -4.12 -2.46 -9.65
N GLY A 175 -4.63 -3.53 -10.27
CA GLY A 175 -4.33 -3.89 -11.64
C GLY A 175 -4.91 -2.92 -12.68
N ASN A 176 -5.68 -3.44 -13.61
CA ASN A 176 -6.36 -2.63 -14.62
C ASN A 176 -7.69 -2.07 -14.07
N HIS A 177 -8.46 -1.42 -14.93
CA HIS A 177 -9.77 -0.82 -14.60
C HIS A 177 -10.77 -1.79 -13.95
N TYR A 178 -10.76 -3.06 -14.32
CA TYR A 178 -11.69 -4.08 -13.78
C TYR A 178 -11.20 -4.75 -12.50
N TRP A 179 -9.88 -4.83 -12.33
CA TRP A 179 -9.21 -5.49 -11.21
C TRP A 179 -8.52 -4.46 -10.32
N ASN A 180 -9.27 -3.45 -9.90
CA ASN A 180 -8.80 -2.36 -9.06
C ASN A 180 -9.77 -2.16 -7.90
N ASP A 181 -9.41 -2.67 -6.74
CA ASP A 181 -10.27 -2.66 -5.57
C ASP A 181 -10.61 -1.23 -5.11
N ILE A 182 -9.67 -0.28 -5.23
CA ILE A 182 -9.96 1.12 -4.89
C ILE A 182 -10.98 1.71 -5.85
N PHE A 183 -10.84 1.45 -7.16
CA PHE A 183 -11.80 1.91 -8.16
C PHE A 183 -13.17 1.26 -7.94
N ASN A 184 -13.21 -0.04 -7.66
CA ASN A 184 -14.44 -0.76 -7.39
C ASN A 184 -15.18 -0.16 -6.17
N MET A 185 -14.43 0.19 -5.11
CA MET A 185 -15.03 0.86 -3.93
C MET A 185 -15.54 2.27 -4.23
N LEU A 186 -14.94 2.97 -5.20
CA LEU A 186 -15.42 4.29 -5.63
C LEU A 186 -16.76 4.23 -6.38
N VAL A 187 -16.99 3.15 -7.14
CA VAL A 187 -18.21 2.98 -7.95
C VAL A 187 -19.23 2.04 -7.30
N ALA A 188 -18.90 1.47 -6.17
CA ALA A 188 -19.75 0.55 -5.46
C ALA A 188 -21.06 1.20 -4.99
N ASN A 189 -22.15 0.42 -5.07
CA ASN A 189 -23.48 0.89 -4.72
C ASN A 189 -23.60 1.17 -3.20
N PRO A 190 -23.82 2.42 -2.78
CA PRO A 190 -23.95 2.75 -1.37
C PRO A 190 -25.25 2.25 -0.71
N ILE A 191 -26.25 1.81 -1.50
CA ILE A 191 -27.50 1.26 -0.97
C ILE A 191 -27.26 -0.09 -0.30
N LEU A 192 -26.22 -0.83 -0.74
CA LEU A 192 -25.90 -2.14 -0.20
C LEU A 192 -25.40 -2.04 1.23
N PRO A 193 -26.06 -2.65 2.24
CA PRO A 193 -25.51 -2.75 3.59
C PRO A 193 -24.24 -3.58 3.63
N MET A 194 -23.24 -3.16 4.38
CA MET A 194 -22.00 -3.93 4.57
C MET A 194 -22.24 -5.20 5.38
N TYR A 195 -23.16 -5.13 6.34
CA TYR A 195 -23.45 -6.23 7.23
C TYR A 195 -24.95 -6.57 7.16
N ASN A 196 -25.24 -7.86 7.25
CA ASN A 196 -26.61 -8.36 7.40
C ASN A 196 -27.09 -8.22 8.87
N GLU A 197 -28.32 -8.63 9.15
CA GLU A 197 -28.91 -8.59 10.49
C GLU A 197 -28.15 -9.44 11.52
N ALA A 198 -27.44 -10.49 11.06
CA ALA A 198 -26.61 -11.32 11.91
C ALA A 198 -25.24 -10.68 12.23
N GLY A 199 -24.89 -9.55 11.60
CA GLY A 199 -23.60 -8.88 11.73
C GLY A 199 -22.49 -9.50 10.90
N GLU A 200 -22.82 -10.36 9.95
CA GLU A 200 -21.91 -10.94 8.96
C GLU A 200 -21.84 -10.05 7.73
N TYR A 201 -20.78 -10.17 6.93
CA TYR A 201 -20.72 -9.45 5.65
C TYR A 201 -21.87 -9.90 4.74
N THR A 202 -22.54 -8.91 4.14
CA THR A 202 -23.60 -9.18 3.17
C THR A 202 -23.02 -9.94 1.98
N ASP A 203 -23.62 -11.09 1.66
CA ASP A 203 -23.19 -11.95 0.55
C ASP A 203 -24.05 -11.78 -0.71
N TYR A 204 -23.73 -12.53 -1.77
CA TYR A 204 -24.41 -12.48 -3.04
C TYR A 204 -25.90 -12.89 -2.93
N ASP A 205 -26.20 -13.98 -2.21
CA ASP A 205 -27.54 -14.50 -2.09
C ASP A 205 -28.47 -13.51 -1.39
N GLU A 206 -27.97 -12.82 -0.36
CA GLU A 206 -28.71 -11.78 0.37
C GLU A 206 -28.97 -10.55 -0.51
N THR A 207 -28.00 -10.16 -1.36
CA THR A 207 -28.16 -9.03 -2.28
C THR A 207 -29.08 -9.33 -3.43
N GLU A 208 -29.12 -10.58 -3.91
CA GLU A 208 -30.09 -11.02 -4.91
C GLU A 208 -31.53 -10.90 -4.37
N ALA A 209 -31.76 -11.29 -3.11
CA ALA A 209 -33.03 -11.14 -2.45
C ALA A 209 -33.46 -9.68 -2.28
N THR A 210 -32.52 -8.73 -2.19
CA THR A 210 -32.79 -7.27 -2.11
C THR A 210 -32.90 -6.61 -3.48
N GLY A 211 -32.67 -7.31 -4.59
CA GLY A 211 -32.58 -6.75 -5.93
C GLY A 211 -31.29 -5.98 -6.22
N LEU A 212 -30.31 -6.06 -5.34
CA LEU A 212 -29.01 -5.42 -5.45
C LEU A 212 -27.93 -6.47 -5.76
N TRP A 213 -26.88 -6.06 -6.47
CA TRP A 213 -25.74 -6.91 -6.75
C TRP A 213 -24.74 -6.81 -5.61
N ALA A 214 -24.26 -7.95 -5.11
CA ALA A 214 -23.14 -7.97 -4.17
C ALA A 214 -21.86 -7.50 -4.83
N LEU A 215 -20.97 -7.01 -4.01
CA LEU A 215 -19.60 -6.77 -4.41
C LEU A 215 -18.80 -8.04 -4.09
N ASP A 216 -18.16 -8.60 -5.11
CA ASP A 216 -17.19 -9.70 -4.97
C ASP A 216 -15.91 -9.24 -4.24
#